data_e7386ccd7a3cd92f07e9d67770ceff5c
#
_entry.id   e7386ccd7a3cd92f07e9d67770ceff5c
#
_cell.length_a   1.000
_cell.length_b   1.000
_cell.length_c   1.000
_cell.angle_alpha   90.00
_cell.angle_beta   90.00
_cell.angle_gamma   90.00
#
_symmetry.space_group_name_H-M   'P 1'
#
loop_
_entity.id
_entity.type
_entity.pdbx_description
1 polymer ?
#
loop_
_entity_poly.entity_id
_entity_poly.type
_entity_poly.pdbx_seq_one_letter_code
_entity_poly.pdbx_strand_id
1 'polypeptide(L)'
;MDKRNFIKTLGALSVSSLVSASELTKIKSVSLSLPNTKSDEELWTTVRSHYTLKADYINLESGYYSIIPHPVLEHFIKHVKHVNIEGSYYMRNDLNKNKDRVISELAKLVGSTSDQ
;
A
#
# COMPACT_ATOMS: atom_id res chain seq x y z
N MET A 1 -6.71 12.39 14.94
CA MET A 1 -6.50 12.27 13.47
C MET A 1 -7.83 11.90 12.86
N ASP A 2 -8.31 12.64 11.86
CA ASP A 2 -9.60 12.38 11.20
C ASP A 2 -9.50 11.04 10.42
N LYS A 3 -10.57 10.22 10.46
CA LYS A 3 -10.67 8.91 9.77
C LYS A 3 -10.29 9.01 8.29
N ARG A 4 -10.68 10.09 7.63
CA ARG A 4 -10.34 10.37 6.22
C ARG A 4 -8.84 10.56 5.99
N ASN A 5 -8.18 11.29 6.87
CA ASN A 5 -6.74 11.51 6.79
C ASN A 5 -5.97 10.23 7.10
N PHE A 6 -6.46 9.41 8.03
CA PHE A 6 -5.89 8.09 8.31
C PHE A 6 -5.94 7.18 7.08
N ILE A 7 -7.10 7.05 6.42
CA ILE A 7 -7.26 6.22 5.22
C ILE A 7 -6.40 6.74 4.06
N LYS A 8 -6.34 8.06 3.85
CA LYS A 8 -5.49 8.68 2.83
C LYS A 8 -4.01 8.39 3.08
N THR A 9 -3.58 8.48 4.32
CA THR A 9 -2.20 8.23 4.73
C THR A 9 -1.85 6.75 4.60
N LEU A 10 -2.76 5.86 5.01
CA LEU A 10 -2.57 4.41 4.88
C LEU A 10 -2.50 3.96 3.41
N GLY A 11 -3.37 4.52 2.57
CA GLY A 11 -3.34 4.27 1.12
C GLY A 11 -2.06 4.77 0.45
N ALA A 12 -1.55 5.93 0.84
CA ALA A 12 -0.30 6.47 0.32
C ALA A 12 0.93 5.63 0.74
N LEU A 13 0.92 5.08 1.96
CA LEU A 13 2.02 4.29 2.49
C LEU A 13 2.10 2.88 1.91
N SER A 14 0.97 2.23 1.65
CA SER A 14 0.95 0.88 1.08
C SER A 14 1.58 0.80 -0.31
N VAL A 15 1.70 1.93 -0.99
CA VAL A 15 2.25 2.01 -2.35
C VAL A 15 3.71 2.44 -2.37
N SER A 16 4.13 3.32 -1.44
CA SER A 16 5.51 3.83 -1.41
C SER A 16 6.55 2.78 -1.02
N SER A 17 6.12 1.70 -0.38
CA SER A 17 7.03 0.68 0.17
C SER A 17 7.52 -0.36 -0.84
N LEU A 18 6.97 -0.41 -2.06
CA LEU A 18 7.20 -1.51 -3.00
C LEU A 18 8.05 -1.13 -4.22
N VAL A 19 8.59 0.09 -4.30
CA VAL A 19 9.24 0.56 -5.53
C VAL A 19 10.61 1.16 -5.26
N SER A 20 11.60 0.85 -6.12
CA SER A 20 12.94 1.42 -6.02
C SER A 20 12.94 2.95 -6.22
N ALA A 21 13.90 3.65 -5.62
CA ALA A 21 13.97 5.11 -5.66
C ALA A 21 14.05 5.71 -7.08
N SER A 22 14.60 4.96 -8.05
CA SER A 22 14.68 5.38 -9.46
C SER A 22 13.36 5.26 -10.23
N GLU A 23 12.48 4.38 -9.78
CA GLU A 23 11.12 4.22 -10.33
C GLU A 23 10.11 5.17 -9.66
N LEU A 24 10.39 5.63 -8.44
CA LEU A 24 9.51 6.54 -7.69
C LEU A 24 9.33 7.90 -8.34
N THR A 25 10.30 8.36 -9.12
CA THR A 25 10.16 9.60 -9.90
C THR A 25 9.23 9.42 -11.10
N LYS A 26 8.95 8.18 -11.52
CA LYS A 26 8.03 7.85 -12.62
C LYS A 26 6.65 7.35 -12.15
N ILE A 27 6.54 6.93 -10.91
CA ILE A 27 5.26 6.49 -10.37
C ILE A 27 4.63 7.69 -9.66
N LYS A 28 3.66 8.31 -10.33
CA LYS A 28 2.63 9.07 -9.62
C LYS A 28 2.20 8.19 -8.46
N SER A 29 2.36 8.70 -7.24
CA SER A 29 1.85 8.04 -6.04
C SER A 29 0.48 7.46 -6.38
N VAL A 30 0.31 6.14 -6.22
CA VAL A 30 -1.03 5.55 -6.27
C VAL A 30 -1.73 6.10 -5.01
N SER A 31 -2.06 7.38 -5.07
CA SER A 31 -3.01 7.90 -4.14
C SER A 31 -4.33 7.23 -4.56
N LEU A 32 -4.87 6.41 -3.70
CA LEU A 32 -6.30 6.16 -3.75
C LEU A 32 -6.91 7.56 -3.78
N SER A 33 -7.32 8.01 -4.96
CA SER A 33 -8.01 9.29 -5.10
C SER A 33 -9.38 9.10 -4.46
N LEU A 34 -9.39 9.24 -3.13
CA LEU A 34 -10.65 9.30 -2.42
C LEU A 34 -11.31 10.62 -2.83
N PRO A 35 -12.47 10.58 -3.47
CA PRO A 35 -13.17 11.79 -3.85
C PRO A 35 -13.40 12.63 -2.60
N ASN A 36 -13.49 13.94 -2.80
CA ASN A 36 -13.88 14.86 -1.73
C ASN A 36 -15.38 14.66 -1.48
N THR A 37 -15.72 13.53 -0.85
CA THR A 37 -17.09 13.08 -0.63
C THR A 37 -17.74 13.90 0.46
N LYS A 38 -19.01 14.25 0.24
CA LYS A 38 -19.81 15.03 1.21
C LYS A 38 -20.36 14.15 2.33
N SER A 39 -20.38 12.80 2.17
CA SER A 39 -20.92 11.86 3.15
C SER A 39 -19.99 10.68 3.41
N ASP A 40 -20.11 10.09 4.59
CA ASP A 40 -19.35 8.90 4.97
C ASP A 40 -19.76 7.69 4.10
N GLU A 41 -21.01 7.59 3.66
CA GLU A 41 -21.50 6.49 2.82
C GLU A 41 -20.85 6.50 1.43
N GLU A 42 -20.71 7.68 0.81
CA GLU A 42 -19.99 7.83 -0.45
C GLU A 42 -18.51 7.43 -0.31
N LEU A 43 -17.89 7.82 0.80
CA LEU A 43 -16.51 7.42 1.11
C LEU A 43 -16.38 5.90 1.17
N TRP A 44 -17.23 5.24 1.94
CA TRP A 44 -17.17 3.79 2.10
C TRP A 44 -17.52 3.03 0.82
N THR A 45 -18.45 3.54 0.02
CA THR A 45 -18.76 2.99 -1.31
C THR A 45 -17.55 3.06 -2.22
N THR A 46 -16.84 4.20 -2.23
CA THR A 46 -15.61 4.35 -3.00
C THR A 46 -14.50 3.43 -2.49
N VAL A 47 -14.30 3.34 -1.18
CA VAL A 47 -13.31 2.40 -0.61
C VAL A 47 -13.63 0.97 -1.03
N ARG A 48 -14.89 0.55 -0.92
CA ARG A 48 -15.33 -0.81 -1.28
C ARG A 48 -15.12 -1.13 -2.76
N SER A 49 -15.27 -0.15 -3.65
CA SER A 49 -15.06 -0.34 -5.09
C SER A 49 -13.62 -0.73 -5.48
N HIS A 50 -12.65 -0.50 -4.60
CA HIS A 50 -11.26 -0.92 -4.81
C HIS A 50 -10.99 -2.39 -4.48
N TYR A 51 -11.99 -3.14 -4.02
CA TYR A 51 -11.84 -4.53 -3.65
C TYR A 51 -12.74 -5.44 -4.49
N THR A 52 -12.25 -6.61 -4.89
CA THR A 52 -13.11 -7.68 -5.39
C THR A 52 -13.34 -8.68 -4.27
N LEU A 53 -14.60 -8.79 -3.87
CA LEU A 53 -15.01 -9.70 -2.81
C LEU A 53 -15.84 -10.83 -3.40
N LYS A 54 -15.81 -12.01 -2.77
CA LYS A 54 -16.68 -13.12 -3.10
C LYS A 54 -18.13 -12.73 -2.81
N ALA A 55 -19.02 -12.87 -3.80
CA ALA A 55 -20.37 -12.32 -3.75
C ALA A 55 -21.29 -13.00 -2.70
N ASP A 56 -21.07 -14.27 -2.44
CA ASP A 56 -21.88 -15.13 -1.56
C ASP A 56 -21.25 -15.33 -0.17
N TYR A 57 -20.27 -14.48 0.19
CA TYR A 57 -19.53 -14.63 1.43
C TYR A 57 -19.20 -13.27 2.05
N ILE A 58 -19.48 -13.11 3.34
CA ILE A 58 -19.09 -11.93 4.10
C ILE A 58 -17.81 -12.26 4.88
N ASN A 59 -16.69 -11.70 4.47
CA ASN A 59 -15.43 -11.87 5.17
C ASN A 59 -15.36 -10.91 6.37
N LEU A 60 -15.40 -11.45 7.57
CA LEU A 60 -15.25 -10.71 8.83
C LEU A 60 -13.88 -10.96 9.48
N GLU A 61 -13.01 -11.71 8.82
CA GLU A 61 -11.74 -12.14 9.36
C GLU A 61 -10.60 -11.76 8.39
N SER A 62 -9.59 -11.07 8.89
CA SER A 62 -8.39 -10.69 8.12
C SER A 62 -7.09 -11.20 8.76
N GLY A 63 -7.17 -11.93 9.87
CA GLY A 63 -6.01 -12.43 10.58
C GLY A 63 -5.26 -13.53 9.83
N TYR A 64 -6.00 -14.36 9.08
CA TYR A 64 -5.41 -15.41 8.27
C TYR A 64 -4.95 -14.92 6.90
N TYR A 65 -5.77 -14.13 6.22
CA TYR A 65 -5.44 -13.51 4.94
C TYR A 65 -6.23 -12.22 4.74
N SER A 66 -5.52 -11.12 4.52
CA SER A 66 -6.12 -9.82 4.23
C SER A 66 -6.30 -9.64 2.74
N ILE A 67 -7.54 -9.38 2.31
CA ILE A 67 -7.81 -8.98 0.93
C ILE A 67 -7.26 -7.56 0.74
N ILE A 68 -6.45 -7.37 -0.28
CA ILE A 68 -5.82 -6.08 -0.58
C ILE A 68 -6.52 -5.37 -1.75
N PRO A 69 -6.56 -4.03 -1.77
CA PRO A 69 -7.20 -3.29 -2.85
C PRO A 69 -6.46 -3.48 -4.18
N HIS A 70 -7.20 -3.42 -5.30
CA HIS A 70 -6.68 -3.64 -6.66
C HIS A 70 -5.40 -2.87 -6.97
N PRO A 71 -5.31 -1.54 -6.70
CA PRO A 71 -4.08 -0.80 -7.00
C PRO A 71 -2.86 -1.33 -6.27
N VAL A 72 -3.03 -1.78 -5.01
CA VAL A 72 -1.95 -2.37 -4.21
C VAL A 72 -1.57 -3.75 -4.76
N LEU A 73 -2.57 -4.57 -5.12
CA LEU A 73 -2.33 -5.89 -5.72
C LEU A 73 -1.55 -5.79 -7.03
N GLU A 74 -1.94 -4.86 -7.92
CA GLU A 74 -1.25 -4.64 -9.19
C GLU A 74 0.21 -4.21 -8.98
N HIS A 75 0.47 -3.31 -8.04
CA HIS A 75 1.83 -2.92 -7.67
C HIS A 75 2.63 -4.07 -7.09
N PHE A 76 2.03 -4.88 -6.23
CA PHE A 76 2.68 -6.06 -5.67
C PHE A 76 3.09 -7.04 -6.78
N ILE A 77 2.18 -7.36 -7.70
CA ILE A 77 2.47 -8.25 -8.84
C ILE A 77 3.58 -7.66 -9.73
N LYS A 78 3.55 -6.36 -10.00
CA LYS A 78 4.60 -5.69 -10.77
C LYS A 78 5.95 -5.80 -10.06
N HIS A 79 5.98 -5.61 -8.75
CA HIS A 79 7.20 -5.72 -7.96
C HIS A 79 7.75 -7.14 -7.93
N VAL A 80 6.89 -8.15 -7.76
CA VAL A 80 7.30 -9.57 -7.84
C VAL A 80 7.95 -9.87 -9.19
N LYS A 81 7.36 -9.40 -10.30
CA LYS A 81 7.95 -9.55 -11.64
C LYS A 81 9.30 -8.86 -11.75
N HIS A 82 9.44 -7.66 -11.22
CA HIS A 82 10.71 -6.91 -11.20
C HIS A 82 11.79 -7.67 -10.42
N VAL A 83 11.49 -8.08 -9.19
CA VAL A 83 12.44 -8.86 -8.36
C VAL A 83 12.83 -10.18 -9.05
N ASN A 84 11.91 -10.83 -9.75
CA ASN A 84 12.19 -12.06 -10.50
C ASN A 84 13.16 -11.82 -11.66
N ILE A 85 13.13 -10.65 -12.29
CA ILE A 85 14.09 -10.27 -13.35
C ILE A 85 15.46 -9.94 -12.75
N GLU A 86 15.47 -9.12 -11.70
CA GLU A 86 16.70 -8.65 -11.05
C GLU A 86 17.41 -9.75 -10.22
N GLY A 87 16.63 -10.67 -9.68
CA GLY A 87 17.14 -11.83 -8.93
C GLY A 87 18.07 -11.44 -7.77
N SER A 88 19.24 -12.09 -7.74
CA SER A 88 20.24 -11.85 -6.69
C SER A 88 20.82 -10.44 -6.66
N TYR A 89 20.78 -9.72 -7.77
CA TYR A 89 21.24 -8.33 -7.81
C TYR A 89 20.37 -7.45 -6.90
N TYR A 90 19.04 -7.52 -7.06
CA TYR A 90 18.09 -6.82 -6.20
C TYR A 90 18.32 -7.15 -4.71
N MET A 91 18.43 -8.44 -4.39
CA MET A 91 18.58 -8.89 -3.00
C MET A 91 19.85 -8.36 -2.32
N ARG A 92 20.94 -8.22 -3.08
CA ARG A 92 22.23 -7.76 -2.54
C ARG A 92 22.36 -6.24 -2.50
N ASN A 93 21.74 -5.51 -3.43
CA ASN A 93 21.98 -4.08 -3.60
C ASN A 93 20.83 -3.20 -3.14
N ASP A 94 19.58 -3.59 -3.38
CA ASP A 94 18.42 -2.73 -3.23
C ASP A 94 17.47 -3.12 -2.10
N LEU A 95 17.40 -4.40 -1.73
CA LEU A 95 16.46 -4.91 -0.74
C LEU A 95 16.58 -4.16 0.60
N ASN A 96 17.79 -4.03 1.14
CA ASN A 96 17.98 -3.40 2.45
C ASN A 96 17.61 -1.92 2.42
N LYS A 97 18.00 -1.18 1.39
CA LYS A 97 17.62 0.25 1.24
C LYS A 97 16.11 0.44 1.20
N ASN A 98 15.42 -0.43 0.46
CA ASN A 98 13.96 -0.38 0.36
C ASN A 98 13.30 -0.76 1.68
N LYS A 99 13.81 -1.76 2.38
CA LYS A 99 13.34 -2.18 3.71
C LYS A 99 13.48 -1.05 4.73
N ASP A 100 14.65 -0.41 4.81
CA ASP A 100 14.91 0.68 5.76
C ASP A 100 13.97 1.87 5.52
N ARG A 101 13.71 2.18 4.25
CA ARG A 101 12.73 3.22 3.89
C ARG A 101 11.33 2.86 4.38
N VAL A 102 10.88 1.63 4.16
CA VAL A 102 9.55 1.16 4.61
C VAL A 102 9.44 1.24 6.13
N ILE A 103 10.46 0.79 6.85
CA ILE A 103 10.51 0.85 8.31
C ILE A 103 10.39 2.30 8.78
N SER A 104 11.16 3.21 8.17
CA SER A 104 11.12 4.63 8.53
C SER A 104 9.74 5.26 8.29
N GLU A 105 9.08 4.93 7.18
CA GLU A 105 7.74 5.46 6.89
C GLU A 105 6.67 4.86 7.83
N LEU A 106 6.75 3.58 8.14
CA LEU A 106 5.87 2.95 9.13
C LEU A 106 6.06 3.54 10.53
N ALA A 107 7.31 3.73 10.96
CA ALA A 107 7.62 4.34 12.25
C ALA A 107 6.97 5.73 12.38
N LYS A 108 7.10 6.58 11.36
CA LYS A 108 6.41 7.89 11.33
C LYS A 108 4.90 7.75 11.45
N LEU A 109 4.31 6.77 10.76
CA LEU A 109 2.86 6.58 10.77
C LEU A 109 2.33 6.21 12.15
N VAL A 110 3.03 5.32 12.84
CA VAL A 110 2.62 4.84 14.17
C VAL A 110 3.16 5.69 15.33
N GLY A 111 3.94 6.73 15.02
CA GLY A 111 4.52 7.62 16.04
C GLY A 111 5.66 6.98 16.83
N SER A 112 6.43 6.08 16.19
CA SER A 112 7.58 5.38 16.73
C SER A 112 8.89 5.83 16.07
N THR A 113 10.00 5.23 16.47
CA THR A 113 11.31 5.40 15.84
C THR A 113 11.68 4.15 15.03
N SER A 114 12.57 4.29 14.04
CA SER A 114 12.94 3.19 13.13
C SER A 114 13.80 2.10 13.76
N ASP A 115 14.22 2.27 15.01
CA ASP A 115 15.04 1.35 15.80
C ASP A 115 14.22 0.54 16.82
N GLN A 116 12.92 0.77 16.88
CA GLN A 116 11.95 0.00 17.67
C GLN A 116 11.14 -0.94 16.79
#